data_05fa9a3812ee080d1a51c6795e04922f
#
_entry.id   05fa9a3812ee080d1a51c6795e04922f
#
_cell.length_a   1.000
_cell.length_b   1.000
_cell.length_c   1.000
_cell.angle_alpha   90.00
_cell.angle_beta   90.00
_cell.angle_gamma   90.00
#
_symmetry.space_group_name_H-M   'P 1'
#
loop_
_entity.id
_entity.type
_entity.pdbx_description
1 polymer ?
#
loop_
_entity_poly.entity_id
_entity_poly.type
_entity_poly.pdbx_seq_one_letter_code
_entity_poly.pdbx_strand_id
1 'polypeptide(L)'
;LGEGLLNAVGGIDNLYHKKGKDEVSNYKDRGECTHQAVGGLFDVNTENIAFQNYFINYMNECIACGADGFRFDTAKHIGLPDDPVEDSSMPNTFWTNVLSKLDNKDNLFIYGEVLQDGGDRIADYIDTLGAATASSYGYTIRGALQTGNLDVRNLTNYGIGNAKPNIVTWVESHDNYTGDDATYSKITNEDIVLGWTVLAAQKTGTPLFFSRPYNASSDLIWGTFNKIGMSGDYLYKNSAITAANRFRNAMAGEEQNIFNPSDSTSVIFIERGKKGLAIVNASIKPYEFNVETNLADGEYKDRVSGNTYTVKDGKISGTIENK
;
A
#
# COMPACT_ATOMS: atom_id res chain seq x y z
N LEU A 1 -27.70 9.98 6.59
CA LEU A 1 -26.96 11.10 7.18
C LEU A 1 -27.54 11.40 8.55
N GLY A 2 -26.68 11.48 9.59
CA GLY A 2 -27.15 11.78 10.94
C GLY A 2 -27.63 13.23 11.06
N GLU A 3 -28.73 13.45 11.80
CA GLU A 3 -29.24 14.79 12.04
C GLU A 3 -28.19 15.75 12.63
N GLY A 4 -27.27 15.23 13.45
CA GLY A 4 -26.19 16.02 14.05
C GLY A 4 -25.27 16.65 13.01
N LEU A 5 -24.88 15.92 11.97
CA LEU A 5 -24.05 16.45 10.89
C LEU A 5 -24.80 17.49 10.06
N LEU A 6 -26.04 17.22 9.67
CA LEU A 6 -26.86 18.17 8.90
C LEU A 6 -27.08 19.45 9.64
N ASN A 7 -27.37 19.39 10.95
CA ASN A 7 -27.51 20.55 11.79
C ASN A 7 -26.20 21.35 11.91
N ALA A 8 -25.07 20.65 12.06
CA ALA A 8 -23.75 21.29 12.18
C ALA A 8 -23.38 22.10 10.93
N VAL A 9 -23.62 21.55 9.74
CA VAL A 9 -23.27 22.21 8.46
C VAL A 9 -24.33 23.19 7.96
N GLY A 10 -25.49 23.27 8.63
CA GLY A 10 -26.58 24.17 8.24
C GLY A 10 -27.47 23.67 7.11
N GLY A 11 -27.58 22.35 6.96
CA GLY A 11 -28.46 21.68 6.01
C GLY A 11 -27.75 20.95 4.86
N ILE A 12 -28.52 20.21 4.09
CA ILE A 12 -28.03 19.33 3.03
C ILE A 12 -27.32 20.09 1.90
N ASP A 13 -27.77 21.30 1.59
CA ASP A 13 -27.21 22.11 0.51
C ASP A 13 -25.83 22.67 0.83
N ASN A 14 -25.46 22.73 2.12
CA ASN A 14 -24.15 23.13 2.57
C ASN A 14 -23.19 21.94 2.79
N LEU A 15 -23.73 20.71 2.79
CA LEU A 15 -22.95 19.50 2.99
C LEU A 15 -22.20 19.08 1.74
N TYR A 16 -22.74 19.34 0.56
CA TYR A 16 -22.16 18.94 -0.71
C TYR A 16 -21.68 20.15 -1.50
N HIS A 17 -20.67 19.95 -2.34
CA HIS A 17 -20.31 20.94 -3.36
C HIS A 17 -21.49 21.19 -4.31
N LYS A 18 -21.51 22.34 -4.96
CA LYS A 18 -22.60 22.71 -5.90
C LYS A 18 -22.72 21.71 -7.04
N LYS A 19 -21.59 21.21 -7.52
CA LYS A 19 -21.49 20.14 -8.53
C LYS A 19 -21.24 18.75 -7.94
N GLY A 20 -21.33 18.59 -6.66
CA GLY A 20 -21.02 17.36 -5.93
C GLY A 20 -21.90 16.16 -6.27
N LYS A 21 -22.92 16.35 -7.13
CA LYS A 21 -23.75 15.25 -7.69
C LYS A 21 -23.41 14.91 -9.14
N ASP A 22 -22.60 15.72 -9.81
CA ASP A 22 -22.13 15.47 -11.17
C ASP A 22 -20.90 14.55 -11.09
N GLU A 23 -20.85 13.53 -11.91
CA GLU A 23 -19.71 12.61 -11.94
C GLU A 23 -18.46 13.26 -12.53
N VAL A 24 -17.29 12.98 -11.97
CA VAL A 24 -16.00 13.39 -12.51
C VAL A 24 -15.83 12.83 -13.91
N SER A 25 -15.61 13.70 -14.88
CA SER A 25 -15.36 13.33 -16.26
C SER A 25 -13.88 13.41 -16.65
N ASN A 26 -13.11 14.24 -15.95
CA ASN A 26 -11.69 14.45 -16.20
C ASN A 26 -10.90 14.47 -14.89
N TYR A 27 -10.34 13.34 -14.49
CA TYR A 27 -9.54 13.21 -13.27
C TYR A 27 -8.24 14.03 -13.27
N LYS A 28 -7.86 14.64 -14.39
CA LYS A 28 -6.72 15.56 -14.48
C LYS A 28 -7.09 17.01 -14.19
N ASP A 29 -8.38 17.33 -14.25
CA ASP A 29 -8.91 18.63 -13.82
C ASP A 29 -9.12 18.59 -12.30
N ARG A 30 -8.31 19.36 -11.58
CA ARG A 30 -8.37 19.37 -10.12
C ARG A 30 -9.69 19.93 -9.58
N GLY A 31 -10.31 20.87 -10.31
CA GLY A 31 -11.62 21.40 -9.94
C GLY A 31 -12.72 20.34 -10.04
N GLU A 32 -12.72 19.52 -11.13
CA GLU A 32 -13.64 18.39 -11.22
C GLU A 32 -13.31 17.33 -10.15
N CYS A 33 -12.04 16.98 -10.03
CA CYS A 33 -11.59 15.91 -9.14
C CYS A 33 -11.94 16.16 -7.67
N THR A 34 -11.96 17.43 -7.23
CA THR A 34 -12.17 17.80 -5.81
C THR A 34 -13.56 18.35 -5.50
N HIS A 35 -14.45 18.45 -6.50
CA HIS A 35 -15.78 19.01 -6.29
C HIS A 35 -16.91 18.20 -6.94
N GLN A 36 -16.60 17.03 -7.52
CA GLN A 36 -17.61 16.23 -8.21
C GLN A 36 -17.65 14.80 -7.69
N ALA A 37 -18.78 14.15 -7.89
CA ALA A 37 -19.05 12.79 -7.45
C ALA A 37 -18.11 11.75 -8.08
N VAL A 38 -17.83 10.68 -7.36
CA VAL A 38 -17.04 9.54 -7.83
C VAL A 38 -17.81 8.24 -7.59
N GLY A 39 -18.10 7.51 -8.66
CA GLY A 39 -18.78 6.21 -8.57
C GLY A 39 -20.17 6.28 -7.94
N GLY A 40 -20.92 7.35 -8.19
CA GLY A 40 -22.26 7.59 -7.62
C GLY A 40 -22.25 8.09 -6.18
N LEU A 41 -21.09 8.33 -5.58
CA LEU A 41 -20.97 8.91 -4.24
C LEU A 41 -20.86 10.42 -4.36
N PHE A 42 -21.78 11.13 -3.73
CA PHE A 42 -21.82 12.60 -3.76
C PHE A 42 -20.61 13.19 -3.04
N ASP A 43 -20.04 14.23 -3.65
CA ASP A 43 -18.86 14.89 -3.14
C ASP A 43 -19.20 15.87 -2.02
N VAL A 44 -18.55 15.67 -0.88
CA VAL A 44 -18.78 16.47 0.34
C VAL A 44 -17.98 17.77 0.28
N ASN A 45 -18.61 18.89 0.61
CA ASN A 45 -17.94 20.19 0.73
C ASN A 45 -16.94 20.16 1.91
N THR A 46 -15.72 19.73 1.64
CA THR A 46 -14.65 19.61 2.62
C THR A 46 -14.08 20.96 3.06
N GLU A 47 -14.35 22.06 2.34
CA GLU A 47 -14.01 23.44 2.71
C GLU A 47 -14.92 23.99 3.83
N ASN A 48 -16.10 23.37 4.05
CA ASN A 48 -17.02 23.77 5.11
C ASN A 48 -16.40 23.52 6.49
N ILE A 49 -16.08 24.60 7.21
CA ILE A 49 -15.40 24.52 8.52
C ILE A 49 -16.24 23.78 9.58
N ALA A 50 -17.57 23.82 9.47
CA ALA A 50 -18.44 23.10 10.39
C ALA A 50 -18.37 21.58 10.13
N PHE A 51 -18.28 21.16 8.85
CA PHE A 51 -17.98 19.78 8.49
C PHE A 51 -16.63 19.34 9.03
N GLN A 52 -15.58 20.13 8.82
CA GLN A 52 -14.24 19.82 9.32
C GLN A 52 -14.23 19.62 10.84
N ASN A 53 -14.87 20.50 11.59
CA ASN A 53 -14.95 20.41 13.04
C ASN A 53 -15.74 19.17 13.51
N TYR A 54 -16.81 18.82 12.83
CA TYR A 54 -17.55 17.58 13.09
C TYR A 54 -16.69 16.35 12.85
N PHE A 55 -15.96 16.36 11.74
CA PHE A 55 -15.05 15.27 11.35
C PHE A 55 -13.87 15.12 12.32
N ILE A 56 -13.27 16.23 12.79
CA ILE A 56 -12.21 16.23 13.82
C ILE A 56 -12.70 15.57 15.10
N ASN A 57 -13.89 15.93 15.57
CA ASN A 57 -14.46 15.32 16.77
C ASN A 57 -14.65 13.81 16.60
N TYR A 58 -15.16 13.36 15.46
CA TYR A 58 -15.30 11.93 15.14
C TYR A 58 -13.95 11.22 15.17
N MET A 59 -12.92 11.79 14.54
CA MET A 59 -11.58 11.18 14.52
C MET A 59 -10.97 11.11 15.94
N ASN A 60 -11.12 12.16 16.74
CA ASN A 60 -10.61 12.16 18.10
C ASN A 60 -11.36 11.16 19.01
N GLU A 61 -12.66 10.94 18.78
CA GLU A 61 -13.39 9.85 19.43
C GLU A 61 -12.82 8.46 19.03
N CYS A 62 -12.48 8.25 17.75
CA CYS A 62 -11.83 7.03 17.31
C CYS A 62 -10.46 6.84 17.99
N ILE A 63 -9.66 7.91 18.12
CA ILE A 63 -8.37 7.87 18.83
C ILE A 63 -8.59 7.52 20.30
N ALA A 64 -9.57 8.13 20.95
CA ALA A 64 -9.92 7.81 22.35
C ALA A 64 -10.37 6.35 22.53
N CYS A 65 -10.95 5.76 21.48
CA CYS A 65 -11.30 4.33 21.43
C CYS A 65 -10.13 3.40 21.07
N GLY A 66 -8.93 3.95 20.83
CA GLY A 66 -7.71 3.17 20.58
C GLY A 66 -7.29 3.07 19.12
N ALA A 67 -7.73 3.96 18.23
CA ALA A 67 -7.19 4.03 16.88
C ALA A 67 -5.75 4.56 16.90
N ASP A 68 -4.82 3.82 16.27
CA ASP A 68 -3.40 4.17 16.14
C ASP A 68 -3.08 4.85 14.80
N GLY A 69 -4.09 5.10 13.96
CA GLY A 69 -3.91 5.76 12.67
C GLY A 69 -5.15 5.72 11.80
N PHE A 70 -5.04 6.32 10.61
CA PHE A 70 -6.16 6.46 9.68
C PHE A 70 -5.72 6.26 8.23
N ARG A 71 -6.56 5.56 7.47
CA ARG A 71 -6.56 5.59 6.01
C ARG A 71 -7.64 6.56 5.55
N PHE A 72 -7.26 7.58 4.83
CA PHE A 72 -8.21 8.43 4.12
C PHE A 72 -8.51 7.81 2.77
N ASP A 73 -9.74 7.35 2.63
CA ASP A 73 -10.26 6.83 1.38
C ASP A 73 -10.37 7.96 0.35
N THR A 74 -10.14 7.63 -0.94
CA THR A 74 -10.23 8.60 -2.05
C THR A 74 -9.58 9.96 -1.78
N ALA A 75 -8.45 9.98 -1.07
CA ALA A 75 -7.82 11.22 -0.59
C ALA A 75 -7.54 12.25 -1.69
N LYS A 76 -7.28 11.81 -2.94
CA LYS A 76 -7.05 12.72 -4.07
C LYS A 76 -8.26 13.58 -4.44
N HIS A 77 -9.45 13.22 -3.95
CA HIS A 77 -10.70 13.96 -4.16
C HIS A 77 -10.97 15.02 -3.07
N ILE A 78 -10.08 15.17 -2.11
CA ILE A 78 -10.10 16.24 -1.12
C ILE A 78 -9.04 17.27 -1.50
N GLY A 79 -9.42 18.53 -1.65
CA GLY A 79 -8.56 19.61 -2.15
C GLY A 79 -7.30 19.84 -1.33
N LEU A 80 -6.18 19.99 -2.03
CA LEU A 80 -4.94 20.53 -1.48
C LEU A 80 -5.04 22.07 -1.37
N PRO A 81 -4.23 22.74 -0.54
CA PRO A 81 -4.36 24.18 -0.29
C PRO A 81 -4.36 25.08 -1.55
N ASP A 82 -3.73 24.64 -2.63
CA ASP A 82 -3.60 25.35 -3.90
C ASP A 82 -4.52 24.82 -5.02
N ASP A 83 -5.36 23.83 -4.73
CA ASP A 83 -6.37 23.37 -5.67
C ASP A 83 -7.50 24.42 -5.83
N PRO A 84 -8.23 24.43 -6.96
CA PRO A 84 -9.38 25.31 -7.15
C PRO A 84 -10.40 25.19 -6.01
N VAL A 85 -11.13 26.24 -5.74
CA VAL A 85 -12.26 26.27 -4.79
C VAL A 85 -13.53 26.77 -5.50
N GLU A 86 -14.69 26.26 -5.12
CA GLU A 86 -15.97 26.79 -5.64
C GLU A 86 -16.35 28.15 -5.06
N ASP A 87 -15.90 28.45 -3.85
CA ASP A 87 -16.15 29.70 -3.14
C ASP A 87 -14.85 30.22 -2.55
N SER A 88 -14.42 31.38 -3.03
CA SER A 88 -13.18 32.01 -2.58
C SER A 88 -13.17 32.42 -1.10
N SER A 89 -14.32 32.45 -0.44
CA SER A 89 -14.43 32.67 1.00
C SER A 89 -14.19 31.39 1.82
N MET A 90 -14.17 30.22 1.18
CA MET A 90 -13.94 28.90 1.78
C MET A 90 -12.70 28.25 1.14
N PRO A 91 -11.50 28.56 1.63
CA PRO A 91 -10.26 27.97 1.09
C PRO A 91 -10.12 26.48 1.49
N ASN A 92 -9.33 25.73 0.70
CA ASN A 92 -8.96 24.34 0.98
C ASN A 92 -8.11 24.22 2.26
N THR A 93 -8.77 24.17 3.40
CA THR A 93 -8.12 24.05 4.71
C THR A 93 -8.33 22.68 5.37
N PHE A 94 -9.02 21.75 4.71
CA PHE A 94 -9.38 20.46 5.29
C PHE A 94 -8.14 19.76 5.89
N TRP A 95 -7.12 19.50 5.09
CA TRP A 95 -5.95 18.76 5.54
C TRP A 95 -5.21 19.49 6.68
N THR A 96 -4.93 20.76 6.52
CA THR A 96 -4.20 21.55 7.53
C THR A 96 -4.98 21.66 8.83
N ASN A 97 -6.28 21.91 8.75
CA ASN A 97 -7.14 22.07 9.93
C ASN A 97 -7.38 20.71 10.63
N VAL A 98 -7.75 19.68 9.88
CA VAL A 98 -8.05 18.35 10.44
C VAL A 98 -6.79 17.76 11.08
N LEU A 99 -5.70 17.65 10.32
CA LEU A 99 -4.50 16.98 10.80
C LEU A 99 -3.84 17.72 11.98
N SER A 100 -3.95 19.06 12.05
CA SER A 100 -3.38 19.82 13.17
C SER A 100 -4.13 19.67 14.48
N LYS A 101 -5.37 19.17 14.44
CA LYS A 101 -6.26 19.07 15.62
C LYS A 101 -6.52 17.62 16.06
N LEU A 102 -5.84 16.65 15.45
CA LEU A 102 -5.90 15.27 15.93
C LEU A 102 -5.15 15.11 17.24
N ASP A 103 -5.79 14.45 18.18
CA ASP A 103 -5.15 14.05 19.44
C ASP A 103 -4.01 13.06 19.12
N ASN A 104 -2.90 13.18 19.86
CA ASN A 104 -1.74 12.28 19.74
C ASN A 104 -1.19 12.12 18.31
N LYS A 105 -1.33 13.14 17.46
CA LYS A 105 -1.01 13.12 16.02
C LYS A 105 0.36 12.51 15.72
N ASP A 106 1.39 12.83 16.48
CA ASP A 106 2.78 12.42 16.21
C ASP A 106 3.00 10.90 16.34
N ASN A 107 2.07 10.19 16.96
CA ASN A 107 2.10 8.73 17.11
C ASN A 107 1.11 8.02 16.17
N LEU A 108 0.36 8.74 15.35
CA LEU A 108 -0.60 8.15 14.42
C LEU A 108 0.08 7.79 13.09
N PHE A 109 -0.23 6.61 12.58
CA PHE A 109 0.08 6.27 11.18
C PHE A 109 -1.04 6.75 10.28
N ILE A 110 -0.76 7.76 9.46
CA ILE A 110 -1.74 8.36 8.55
C ILE A 110 -1.29 8.18 7.11
N TYR A 111 -2.21 7.74 6.24
CA TYR A 111 -1.97 7.69 4.81
C TYR A 111 -3.25 7.92 4.01
N GLY A 112 -3.09 8.39 2.79
CA GLY A 112 -4.19 8.59 1.84
C GLY A 112 -4.21 7.51 0.77
N GLU A 113 -5.41 7.11 0.37
CA GLU A 113 -5.56 6.44 -0.90
C GLU A 113 -5.49 7.46 -2.03
N VAL A 114 -4.45 7.34 -2.84
CA VAL A 114 -4.23 8.17 -4.01
C VAL A 114 -4.02 7.25 -5.20
N LEU A 115 -5.07 7.05 -6.00
CA LEU A 115 -4.96 6.27 -7.23
C LEU A 115 -4.18 7.06 -8.28
N GLN A 116 -3.08 6.48 -8.75
CA GLN A 116 -2.15 7.12 -9.68
C GLN A 116 -2.69 7.07 -11.12
N ASP A 117 -3.04 8.22 -11.67
CA ASP A 117 -3.62 8.37 -13.02
C ASP A 117 -3.00 9.50 -13.85
N GLY A 118 -1.91 10.09 -13.33
CA GLY A 118 -1.18 11.20 -13.97
C GLY A 118 -1.73 12.59 -13.67
N GLY A 119 -2.83 12.71 -12.90
CA GLY A 119 -3.36 13.94 -12.33
C GLY A 119 -3.46 13.89 -10.80
N ASP A 120 -2.87 12.88 -10.21
CA ASP A 120 -3.07 12.45 -8.83
C ASP A 120 -2.35 13.28 -7.78
N ARG A 121 -1.32 14.04 -8.13
CA ARG A 121 -0.50 14.86 -7.21
C ARG A 121 0.04 14.04 -6.02
N ILE A 122 0.40 12.77 -6.22
CA ILE A 122 0.80 11.86 -5.16
C ILE A 122 1.90 12.40 -4.24
N ALA A 123 2.85 13.16 -4.80
CA ALA A 123 3.94 13.77 -4.03
C ALA A 123 3.41 14.76 -2.98
N ASP A 124 2.45 15.60 -3.37
CA ASP A 124 1.86 16.61 -2.50
C ASP A 124 1.01 15.96 -1.41
N TYR A 125 0.30 14.85 -1.73
CA TYR A 125 -0.44 14.08 -0.73
C TYR A 125 0.48 13.34 0.24
N ILE A 126 1.63 12.81 -0.21
CA ILE A 126 2.65 12.24 0.69
C ILE A 126 3.18 13.31 1.65
N ASP A 127 3.49 14.50 1.14
CA ASP A 127 3.98 15.60 1.98
C ASP A 127 2.92 16.10 2.97
N THR A 128 1.65 16.07 2.58
CA THR A 128 0.51 16.53 3.40
C THR A 128 0.13 15.51 4.49
N LEU A 129 0.01 14.24 4.12
CA LEU A 129 -0.53 13.17 5.00
C LEU A 129 0.58 12.41 5.74
N GLY A 130 1.80 12.44 5.22
CA GLY A 130 2.92 11.64 5.69
C GLY A 130 3.14 10.38 4.88
N ALA A 131 2.10 9.78 4.28
CA ALA A 131 2.20 8.64 3.36
C ALA A 131 1.00 8.58 2.40
N ALA A 132 1.17 7.87 1.29
CA ALA A 132 0.09 7.56 0.35
C ALA A 132 0.24 6.16 -0.26
N THR A 133 -0.83 5.65 -0.85
CA THR A 133 -0.81 4.36 -1.55
C THR A 133 0.04 4.43 -2.83
N ALA A 134 0.77 3.36 -3.13
CA ALA A 134 1.51 3.18 -4.38
C ALA A 134 0.75 2.23 -5.31
N SER A 135 -0.39 2.67 -5.86
CA SER A 135 -1.28 1.84 -6.68
C SER A 135 -0.62 1.34 -7.97
N SER A 136 0.12 2.20 -8.67
CA SER A 136 0.88 1.80 -9.88
C SER A 136 1.92 0.73 -9.57
N TYR A 137 2.54 0.79 -8.39
CA TYR A 137 3.47 -0.25 -7.94
C TYR A 137 2.77 -1.58 -7.65
N GLY A 138 1.53 -1.54 -7.15
CA GLY A 138 0.70 -2.73 -6.99
C GLY A 138 0.49 -3.47 -8.32
N TYR A 139 0.20 -2.76 -9.41
CA TYR A 139 0.14 -3.34 -10.75
C TYR A 139 1.47 -3.93 -11.19
N THR A 140 2.58 -3.23 -10.94
CA THR A 140 3.93 -3.69 -11.29
C THR A 140 4.26 -5.01 -10.58
N ILE A 141 4.00 -5.12 -9.28
CA ILE A 141 4.23 -6.32 -8.50
C ILE A 141 3.40 -7.50 -9.05
N ARG A 142 2.11 -7.30 -9.27
CA ARG A 142 1.23 -8.37 -9.79
C ARG A 142 1.67 -8.83 -11.19
N GLY A 143 1.98 -7.90 -12.08
CA GLY A 143 2.51 -8.22 -13.40
C GLY A 143 3.82 -9.01 -13.37
N ALA A 144 4.74 -8.63 -12.46
CA ALA A 144 5.99 -9.34 -12.26
C ALA A 144 5.78 -10.78 -11.79
N LEU A 145 4.85 -11.01 -10.86
CA LEU A 145 4.52 -12.34 -10.33
C LEU A 145 3.87 -13.24 -11.38
N GLN A 146 2.94 -12.70 -12.17
CA GLN A 146 2.24 -13.43 -13.23
C GLN A 146 3.18 -13.84 -14.38
N THR A 147 4.16 -12.99 -14.69
CA THR A 147 5.11 -13.24 -15.77
C THR A 147 6.40 -13.96 -15.31
N GLY A 148 6.61 -14.07 -14.00
CA GLY A 148 7.84 -14.56 -13.42
C GLY A 148 9.04 -13.62 -13.66
N ASN A 149 8.81 -12.34 -13.91
CA ASN A 149 9.84 -11.35 -14.20
C ASN A 149 10.00 -10.35 -13.05
N LEU A 150 10.92 -10.64 -12.14
CA LEU A 150 11.23 -9.82 -10.97
C LEU A 150 12.34 -8.78 -11.26
N ASP A 151 12.32 -8.13 -12.43
CA ASP A 151 13.32 -7.13 -12.81
C ASP A 151 13.40 -6.02 -11.74
N VAL A 152 14.57 -5.85 -11.14
CA VAL A 152 14.83 -4.87 -10.08
C VAL A 152 14.49 -3.45 -10.50
N ARG A 153 14.68 -3.10 -11.77
CA ARG A 153 14.38 -1.76 -12.30
C ARG A 153 12.89 -1.40 -12.16
N ASN A 154 12.02 -2.41 -12.31
CA ASN A 154 10.59 -2.26 -12.12
C ASN A 154 10.21 -2.31 -10.64
N LEU A 155 10.81 -3.25 -9.89
CA LEU A 155 10.48 -3.48 -8.48
C LEU A 155 11.05 -2.43 -7.51
N THR A 156 11.83 -1.47 -7.99
CA THR A 156 12.29 -0.30 -7.25
C THR A 156 11.68 1.00 -7.74
N ASN A 157 10.85 0.96 -8.78
CA ASN A 157 10.14 2.12 -9.32
C ASN A 157 8.71 2.17 -8.78
N TYR A 158 8.47 3.07 -7.84
CA TYR A 158 7.17 3.22 -7.18
C TYR A 158 6.22 4.20 -7.89
N GLY A 159 6.65 4.82 -8.99
CA GLY A 159 5.82 5.77 -9.75
C GLY A 159 5.51 7.09 -9.03
N ILE A 160 6.32 7.46 -8.04
CA ILE A 160 6.10 8.66 -7.19
C ILE A 160 7.01 9.84 -7.55
N GLY A 161 7.73 9.76 -8.67
CA GLY A 161 8.68 10.81 -9.09
C GLY A 161 9.76 11.06 -8.03
N ASN A 162 9.94 12.32 -7.64
CA ASN A 162 10.93 12.74 -6.64
C ASN A 162 10.38 12.80 -5.21
N ALA A 163 9.16 12.32 -4.97
CA ALA A 163 8.58 12.31 -3.63
C ALA A 163 9.38 11.43 -2.66
N LYS A 164 9.28 11.73 -1.37
CA LYS A 164 9.80 10.83 -0.34
C LYS A 164 9.10 9.48 -0.46
N PRO A 165 9.80 8.35 -0.31
CA PRO A 165 9.24 7.03 -0.51
C PRO A 165 8.39 6.55 0.69
N ASN A 166 7.59 7.46 1.26
CA ASN A 166 6.63 7.16 2.31
C ASN A 166 5.35 6.63 1.65
N ILE A 167 5.37 5.38 1.29
CA ILE A 167 4.31 4.73 0.51
C ILE A 167 3.78 3.49 1.22
N VAL A 168 2.52 3.22 0.95
CA VAL A 168 1.85 1.97 1.35
C VAL A 168 1.79 1.06 0.13
N THR A 169 2.27 -0.18 0.27
CA THR A 169 2.39 -1.16 -0.79
C THR A 169 1.62 -2.43 -0.47
N TRP A 170 1.19 -3.18 -1.46
CA TRP A 170 0.48 -4.45 -1.31
C TRP A 170 0.66 -5.33 -2.54
N VAL A 171 0.42 -6.62 -2.39
CA VAL A 171 0.26 -7.54 -3.53
C VAL A 171 -1.15 -7.41 -4.05
N GLU A 172 -2.14 -7.51 -3.17
CA GLU A 172 -3.55 -7.28 -3.45
C GLU A 172 -4.24 -6.54 -2.30
N SER A 173 -5.38 -5.92 -2.59
CA SER A 173 -6.23 -5.23 -1.64
C SER A 173 -7.68 -5.71 -1.79
N HIS A 174 -8.57 -5.22 -0.94
CA HIS A 174 -10.00 -5.47 -1.05
C HIS A 174 -10.57 -5.02 -2.41
N ASP A 175 -10.07 -3.90 -2.97
CA ASP A 175 -10.50 -3.39 -4.29
C ASP A 175 -9.96 -4.26 -5.42
N ASN A 176 -8.68 -4.63 -5.37
CA ASN A 176 -8.08 -5.48 -6.40
C ASN A 176 -8.67 -6.89 -6.39
N TYR A 177 -9.15 -7.36 -5.24
CA TYR A 177 -9.65 -8.72 -5.08
C TYR A 177 -10.84 -9.00 -5.98
N THR A 178 -11.86 -8.14 -5.98
CA THR A 178 -13.10 -8.30 -6.73
C THR A 178 -13.37 -7.24 -7.78
N GLY A 179 -12.58 -6.17 -7.83
CA GLY A 179 -12.65 -5.13 -8.86
C GLY A 179 -12.14 -5.61 -10.22
N ASP A 180 -11.82 -4.70 -11.10
CA ASP A 180 -11.37 -4.96 -12.47
C ASP A 180 -10.13 -5.84 -12.54
N ASP A 181 -9.27 -5.78 -11.53
CA ASP A 181 -8.09 -6.64 -11.41
C ASP A 181 -8.44 -8.11 -11.21
N ALA A 182 -9.56 -8.41 -10.55
CA ALA A 182 -10.06 -9.75 -10.27
C ALA A 182 -8.96 -10.70 -9.74
N THR A 183 -8.20 -10.24 -8.73
CA THR A 183 -7.03 -10.99 -8.25
C THR A 183 -7.40 -12.33 -7.63
N TYR A 184 -8.66 -12.49 -7.18
CA TYR A 184 -9.20 -13.77 -6.71
C TYR A 184 -8.98 -14.93 -7.70
N SER A 185 -8.92 -14.63 -9.01
CA SER A 185 -8.77 -15.62 -10.08
C SER A 185 -7.43 -15.54 -10.81
N LYS A 186 -6.71 -14.42 -10.69
CA LYS A 186 -5.51 -14.17 -11.49
C LYS A 186 -4.20 -14.31 -10.69
N ILE A 187 -4.27 -14.21 -9.37
CA ILE A 187 -3.11 -14.27 -8.46
C ILE A 187 -3.27 -15.48 -7.55
N THR A 188 -2.30 -16.37 -7.58
CA THR A 188 -2.29 -17.58 -6.74
C THR A 188 -1.80 -17.29 -5.32
N ASN A 189 -2.00 -18.23 -4.41
CA ASN A 189 -1.44 -18.12 -3.06
C ASN A 189 0.10 -18.09 -3.08
N GLU A 190 0.71 -18.82 -4.00
CA GLU A 190 2.16 -18.82 -4.22
C GLU A 190 2.62 -17.44 -4.67
N ASP A 191 1.89 -16.79 -5.58
CA ASP A 191 2.18 -15.40 -5.99
C ASP A 191 2.13 -14.44 -4.81
N ILE A 192 1.11 -14.57 -3.94
CA ILE A 192 0.99 -13.74 -2.74
C ILE A 192 2.19 -13.94 -1.83
N VAL A 193 2.62 -15.19 -1.60
CA VAL A 193 3.78 -15.50 -0.76
C VAL A 193 5.06 -14.89 -1.32
N LEU A 194 5.31 -15.04 -2.63
CA LEU A 194 6.50 -14.45 -3.29
C LEU A 194 6.44 -12.92 -3.26
N GLY A 195 5.31 -12.35 -3.66
CA GLY A 195 5.11 -10.90 -3.68
C GLY A 195 5.23 -10.28 -2.29
N TRP A 196 4.64 -10.91 -1.27
CA TRP A 196 4.81 -10.47 0.11
C TRP A 196 6.27 -10.52 0.56
N THR A 197 6.99 -11.56 0.19
CA THR A 197 8.43 -11.68 0.51
C THR A 197 9.23 -10.53 -0.12
N VAL A 198 8.95 -10.18 -1.39
CA VAL A 198 9.57 -9.03 -2.05
C VAL A 198 9.26 -7.73 -1.33
N LEU A 199 7.97 -7.49 -1.01
CA LEU A 199 7.55 -6.25 -0.34
C LEU A 199 8.12 -6.13 1.08
N ALA A 200 8.04 -7.20 1.86
CA ALA A 200 8.48 -7.20 3.25
C ALA A 200 10.01 -7.14 3.40
N ALA A 201 10.76 -7.72 2.46
CA ALA A 201 12.23 -7.68 2.49
C ALA A 201 12.79 -6.31 2.12
N GLN A 202 12.06 -5.48 1.37
CA GLN A 202 12.52 -4.15 0.99
C GLN A 202 12.52 -3.17 2.17
N LYS A 203 13.46 -2.20 2.13
CA LYS A 203 13.55 -1.09 3.11
C LYS A 203 12.39 -0.11 2.94
N THR A 204 12.03 0.15 1.69
CA THR A 204 11.05 1.16 1.28
C THR A 204 9.63 0.63 1.38
N GLY A 205 8.72 1.51 1.78
CA GLY A 205 7.29 1.26 1.85
C GLY A 205 6.84 0.55 3.13
N THR A 206 5.56 0.70 3.42
CA THR A 206 4.84 -0.03 4.47
C THR A 206 3.93 -1.04 3.78
N PRO A 207 4.27 -2.34 3.79
CA PRO A 207 3.46 -3.35 3.14
C PRO A 207 2.21 -3.67 3.96
N LEU A 208 1.06 -3.74 3.29
CA LEU A 208 -0.20 -4.22 3.86
C LEU A 208 -0.52 -5.61 3.30
N PHE A 209 -0.85 -6.53 4.18
CA PHE A 209 -1.27 -7.88 3.83
C PHE A 209 -2.80 -7.94 3.75
N PHE A 210 -3.34 -8.32 2.59
CA PHE A 210 -4.75 -8.61 2.45
C PHE A 210 -4.99 -10.10 2.75
N SER A 211 -5.79 -10.39 3.75
CA SER A 211 -6.24 -11.75 4.05
C SER A 211 -7.52 -12.02 3.29
N ARG A 212 -7.47 -12.94 2.34
CA ARG A 212 -8.64 -13.34 1.56
C ARG A 212 -9.73 -13.91 2.48
N PRO A 213 -11.00 -13.88 2.06
CA PRO A 213 -12.06 -14.54 2.82
C PRO A 213 -11.76 -16.02 3.03
N TYR A 214 -12.14 -16.56 4.19
CA TYR A 214 -11.92 -17.98 4.53
C TYR A 214 -12.61 -18.90 3.53
N ASN A 215 -11.89 -19.91 3.03
CA ASN A 215 -12.35 -20.84 1.98
C ASN A 215 -12.75 -20.14 0.66
N ALA A 216 -12.20 -18.98 0.34
CA ALA A 216 -12.41 -18.34 -0.95
C ALA A 216 -11.83 -19.20 -2.09
N SER A 217 -12.54 -19.22 -3.22
CA SER A 217 -12.13 -19.87 -4.47
C SER A 217 -12.64 -19.07 -5.65
N SER A 218 -12.25 -19.43 -6.88
CA SER A 218 -12.79 -18.80 -8.10
C SER A 218 -14.31 -18.90 -8.21
N ASP A 219 -14.90 -19.99 -7.68
CA ASP A 219 -16.35 -20.23 -7.72
C ASP A 219 -17.08 -19.71 -6.48
N LEU A 220 -16.34 -19.45 -5.39
CA LEU A 220 -16.85 -18.93 -4.13
C LEU A 220 -15.98 -17.75 -3.66
N ILE A 221 -16.05 -16.65 -4.38
CA ILE A 221 -15.17 -15.48 -4.20
C ILE A 221 -15.16 -14.98 -2.75
N TRP A 222 -16.32 -14.94 -2.12
CA TRP A 222 -16.47 -14.46 -0.74
C TRP A 222 -16.23 -15.53 0.32
N GLY A 223 -15.90 -16.75 -0.09
CA GLY A 223 -15.66 -17.84 0.84
C GLY A 223 -16.88 -18.20 1.69
N THR A 224 -16.62 -18.86 2.81
CA THR A 224 -17.63 -19.20 3.81
C THR A 224 -17.50 -18.31 5.04
N PHE A 225 -18.63 -17.99 5.70
CA PHE A 225 -18.63 -17.16 6.91
C PHE A 225 -18.07 -15.73 6.73
N ASN A 226 -18.27 -15.14 5.56
CA ASN A 226 -17.85 -13.79 5.25
C ASN A 226 -18.68 -12.73 5.99
N LYS A 227 -18.36 -12.50 7.26
CA LYS A 227 -19.01 -11.49 8.13
C LYS A 227 -17.94 -10.69 8.86
N ILE A 228 -18.28 -9.46 9.24
CA ILE A 228 -17.43 -8.61 10.08
C ILE A 228 -17.05 -9.37 11.37
N GLY A 229 -15.76 -9.39 11.70
CA GLY A 229 -15.23 -10.09 12.87
C GLY A 229 -14.85 -11.56 12.63
N MET A 230 -15.12 -12.11 11.44
CA MET A 230 -14.62 -13.43 11.07
C MET A 230 -13.18 -13.34 10.57
N SER A 231 -12.38 -14.36 10.87
CA SER A 231 -11.04 -14.49 10.30
C SER A 231 -11.11 -14.73 8.80
N GLY A 232 -10.17 -14.16 8.05
CA GLY A 232 -9.93 -14.54 6.66
C GLY A 232 -9.24 -15.91 6.56
N ASP A 233 -8.61 -16.16 5.42
CA ASP A 233 -7.75 -17.33 5.24
C ASP A 233 -6.57 -17.31 6.21
N TYR A 234 -5.81 -18.41 6.25
CA TYR A 234 -4.65 -18.53 7.13
C TYR A 234 -3.31 -18.36 6.40
N LEU A 235 -3.32 -17.79 5.20
CA LEU A 235 -2.10 -17.65 4.40
C LEU A 235 -1.03 -16.83 5.14
N TYR A 236 -1.42 -15.86 5.96
CA TYR A 236 -0.50 -15.08 6.80
C TYR A 236 0.32 -15.94 7.78
N LYS A 237 -0.08 -17.20 8.04
CA LYS A 237 0.68 -18.17 8.85
C LYS A 237 1.69 -18.97 8.04
N ASN A 238 1.74 -18.79 6.72
CA ASN A 238 2.73 -19.46 5.87
C ASN A 238 4.15 -19.17 6.38
N SER A 239 5.04 -20.19 6.32
CA SER A 239 6.40 -20.09 6.86
C SER A 239 7.23 -19.00 6.18
N ALA A 240 7.09 -18.83 4.87
CA ALA A 240 7.80 -17.79 4.12
C ALA A 240 7.29 -16.37 4.48
N ILE A 241 5.97 -16.19 4.61
CA ILE A 241 5.39 -14.91 5.04
C ILE A 241 5.85 -14.55 6.46
N THR A 242 5.83 -15.50 7.38
CA THR A 242 6.30 -15.26 8.76
C THR A 242 7.81 -15.01 8.82
N ALA A 243 8.61 -15.69 7.99
CA ALA A 243 10.05 -15.44 7.87
C ALA A 243 10.32 -14.04 7.29
N ALA A 244 9.60 -13.63 6.25
CA ALA A 244 9.72 -12.29 5.66
C ALA A 244 9.37 -11.18 6.65
N ASN A 245 8.32 -11.34 7.47
CA ASN A 245 7.97 -10.39 8.53
C ASN A 245 9.06 -10.28 9.60
N ARG A 246 9.61 -11.41 10.03
CA ARG A 246 10.74 -11.43 10.99
C ARG A 246 12.00 -10.80 10.39
N PHE A 247 12.26 -11.07 9.10
CA PHE A 247 13.37 -10.46 8.36
C PHE A 247 13.21 -8.93 8.34
N ARG A 248 12.05 -8.40 7.96
CA ARG A 248 11.76 -6.96 7.95
C ARG A 248 12.07 -6.31 9.31
N ASN A 249 11.57 -6.91 10.38
CA ASN A 249 11.76 -6.36 11.73
C ASN A 249 13.23 -6.44 12.17
N ALA A 250 13.90 -7.56 11.92
CA ALA A 250 15.30 -7.75 12.28
C ALA A 250 16.26 -6.85 11.48
N MET A 251 15.88 -6.47 10.26
CA MET A 251 16.67 -5.64 9.36
C MET A 251 16.23 -4.16 9.40
N ALA A 252 15.42 -3.74 10.37
CA ALA A 252 15.03 -2.34 10.53
C ALA A 252 16.27 -1.44 10.65
N GLY A 253 16.31 -0.35 9.87
CA GLY A 253 17.43 0.58 9.83
C GLY A 253 18.61 0.17 8.94
N GLU A 254 18.70 -1.10 8.50
CA GLU A 254 19.80 -1.54 7.63
C GLU A 254 19.63 -1.02 6.20
N GLU A 255 20.74 -0.68 5.55
CA GLU A 255 20.74 -0.27 4.14
C GLU A 255 20.31 -1.42 3.22
N GLN A 256 19.80 -1.08 2.06
CA GLN A 256 19.32 -2.05 1.07
C GLN A 256 20.28 -2.08 -0.14
N ASN A 257 20.61 -3.30 -0.58
CA ASN A 257 21.12 -3.59 -1.92
C ASN A 257 20.17 -4.62 -2.56
N ILE A 258 19.64 -4.31 -3.73
CA ILE A 258 18.68 -5.17 -4.44
C ILE A 258 19.14 -5.35 -5.88
N PHE A 259 19.22 -6.59 -6.33
CA PHE A 259 19.72 -6.89 -7.67
C PHE A 259 19.15 -8.21 -8.22
N ASN A 260 19.19 -8.33 -9.53
CA ASN A 260 19.03 -9.61 -10.22
C ASN A 260 20.41 -10.19 -10.53
N PRO A 261 20.58 -11.52 -10.58
CA PRO A 261 21.76 -12.12 -11.17
C PRO A 261 21.85 -11.78 -12.66
N SER A 262 23.06 -11.84 -13.24
CA SER A 262 23.31 -11.35 -14.61
C SER A 262 22.59 -12.15 -15.71
N ASP A 263 22.16 -13.36 -15.39
CA ASP A 263 21.58 -14.33 -16.33
C ASP A 263 20.07 -14.56 -16.11
N SER A 264 19.46 -13.93 -15.09
CA SER A 264 18.04 -14.12 -14.80
C SER A 264 17.38 -12.92 -14.15
N THR A 265 16.28 -12.46 -14.71
CA THR A 265 15.36 -11.50 -14.05
C THR A 265 14.21 -12.20 -13.30
N SER A 266 14.15 -13.53 -13.31
CA SER A 266 13.15 -14.26 -12.52
C SER A 266 13.56 -14.47 -11.05
N VAL A 267 14.82 -14.17 -10.74
CA VAL A 267 15.36 -14.27 -9.37
C VAL A 267 15.81 -12.90 -8.90
N ILE A 268 15.43 -12.55 -7.67
CA ILE A 268 15.84 -11.29 -7.06
C ILE A 268 16.50 -11.54 -5.71
N PHE A 269 17.57 -10.81 -5.45
CA PHE A 269 18.33 -10.80 -4.21
C PHE A 269 18.09 -9.45 -3.52
N ILE A 270 17.68 -9.49 -2.25
CA ILE A 270 17.40 -8.29 -1.43
C ILE A 270 18.25 -8.39 -0.18
N GLU A 271 19.37 -7.69 -0.18
CA GLU A 271 20.28 -7.62 0.97
C GLU A 271 19.91 -6.47 1.88
N ARG A 272 20.08 -6.66 3.16
CA ARG A 272 19.93 -5.64 4.17
C ARG A 272 21.18 -5.55 5.04
N GLY A 273 21.96 -4.50 4.80
CA GLY A 273 23.28 -4.32 5.40
C GLY A 273 24.20 -5.49 5.08
N LYS A 274 24.93 -5.94 6.11
CA LYS A 274 25.79 -7.15 6.06
C LYS A 274 25.18 -8.32 6.84
N LYS A 275 23.89 -8.27 7.14
CA LYS A 275 23.26 -9.13 8.15
C LYS A 275 22.22 -10.08 7.59
N GLY A 276 21.56 -9.71 6.52
CA GLY A 276 20.44 -10.49 6.02
C GLY A 276 20.28 -10.42 4.51
N LEU A 277 19.76 -11.52 3.96
CA LEU A 277 19.45 -11.68 2.55
C LEU A 277 18.12 -12.39 2.40
N ALA A 278 17.23 -11.84 1.56
CA ALA A 278 16.07 -12.55 1.04
C ALA A 278 16.31 -12.85 -0.44
N ILE A 279 16.02 -14.08 -0.85
CA ILE A 279 16.10 -14.52 -2.25
C ILE A 279 14.71 -14.98 -2.66
N VAL A 280 14.23 -14.48 -3.80
CA VAL A 280 12.91 -14.88 -4.34
C VAL A 280 13.11 -15.37 -5.77
N ASN A 281 12.63 -16.58 -6.04
CA ASN A 281 12.63 -17.20 -7.37
C ASN A 281 11.18 -17.33 -7.85
N ALA A 282 10.80 -16.57 -8.86
CA ALA A 282 9.48 -16.63 -9.49
C ALA A 282 9.44 -17.52 -10.74
N SER A 283 10.55 -18.20 -11.06
CA SER A 283 10.59 -19.15 -12.19
C SER A 283 9.97 -20.50 -11.79
N ILE A 284 9.63 -21.27 -12.81
CA ILE A 284 9.13 -22.67 -12.65
C ILE A 284 10.25 -23.70 -12.49
N LYS A 285 11.49 -23.27 -12.36
CA LYS A 285 12.67 -24.13 -12.21
C LYS A 285 13.51 -23.68 -11.03
N PRO A 286 14.18 -24.60 -10.33
CA PRO A 286 15.21 -24.26 -9.38
C PRO A 286 16.31 -23.41 -10.05
N TYR A 287 16.90 -22.51 -9.29
CA TYR A 287 17.96 -21.64 -9.76
C TYR A 287 19.22 -21.85 -8.91
N GLU A 288 20.29 -22.26 -9.58
CA GLU A 288 21.62 -22.38 -8.98
C GLU A 288 22.34 -21.04 -9.11
N PHE A 289 22.91 -20.54 -8.03
CA PHE A 289 23.55 -19.23 -7.98
C PHE A 289 24.95 -19.28 -7.36
N ASN A 290 25.78 -18.35 -7.82
CA ASN A 290 27.06 -18.00 -7.22
C ASN A 290 27.29 -16.51 -7.48
N VAL A 291 26.84 -15.67 -6.53
CA VAL A 291 26.78 -14.22 -6.71
C VAL A 291 27.58 -13.49 -5.63
N GLU A 292 28.03 -12.30 -5.96
CA GLU A 292 28.65 -11.39 -4.98
C GLU A 292 27.60 -10.97 -3.94
N THR A 293 28.04 -10.80 -2.69
CA THR A 293 27.19 -10.43 -1.57
C THR A 293 27.92 -9.51 -0.59
N ASN A 294 27.15 -8.63 0.06
CA ASN A 294 27.63 -7.80 1.17
C ASN A 294 27.62 -8.52 2.53
N LEU A 295 27.08 -9.73 2.58
CA LEU A 295 27.07 -10.52 3.82
C LEU A 295 28.50 -10.82 4.27
N ALA A 296 28.71 -10.91 5.57
CA ALA A 296 29.97 -11.36 6.13
C ALA A 296 30.23 -12.84 5.80
N ASP A 297 31.49 -13.25 5.67
CA ASP A 297 31.84 -14.66 5.52
C ASP A 297 31.28 -15.48 6.69
N GLY A 298 30.72 -16.65 6.36
CA GLY A 298 30.10 -17.52 7.36
C GLY A 298 29.01 -18.42 6.80
N GLU A 299 28.32 -19.12 7.69
CA GLU A 299 27.20 -19.98 7.36
C GLU A 299 25.88 -19.29 7.70
N TYR A 300 24.93 -19.32 6.76
CA TYR A 300 23.62 -18.71 6.87
C TYR A 300 22.53 -19.78 6.71
N LYS A 301 21.69 -19.89 7.74
CA LYS A 301 20.56 -20.82 7.71
C LYS A 301 19.34 -20.14 7.13
N ASP A 302 18.81 -20.68 6.04
CA ASP A 302 17.53 -20.28 5.48
C ASP A 302 16.40 -20.60 6.45
N ARG A 303 15.56 -19.62 6.70
CA ARG A 303 14.45 -19.69 7.66
C ARG A 303 13.18 -20.29 7.07
N VAL A 304 13.17 -20.52 5.76
CA VAL A 304 12.03 -21.11 5.03
C VAL A 304 12.31 -22.58 4.72
N SER A 305 13.36 -22.87 4.00
CA SER A 305 13.73 -24.24 3.59
C SER A 305 14.49 -25.02 4.67
N GLY A 306 15.20 -24.31 5.56
CA GLY A 306 16.11 -24.92 6.53
C GLY A 306 17.49 -25.26 5.97
N ASN A 307 17.74 -24.99 4.69
CA ASN A 307 19.05 -25.19 4.05
C ASN A 307 20.09 -24.24 4.66
N THR A 308 21.36 -24.62 4.52
CA THR A 308 22.50 -23.78 4.92
C THR A 308 23.25 -23.34 3.68
N TYR A 309 23.50 -22.03 3.59
CA TYR A 309 24.32 -21.42 2.54
C TYR A 309 25.60 -20.89 3.14
N THR A 310 26.70 -21.00 2.39
CA THR A 310 28.00 -20.49 2.81
C THR A 310 28.35 -19.22 2.06
N VAL A 311 28.77 -18.20 2.80
CA VAL A 311 29.40 -16.99 2.25
C VAL A 311 30.90 -17.15 2.45
N LYS A 312 31.67 -17.06 1.37
CA LYS A 312 33.10 -17.13 1.37
C LYS A 312 33.69 -16.16 0.34
N ASP A 313 34.70 -15.42 0.75
CA ASP A 313 35.39 -14.45 -0.09
C ASP A 313 34.44 -13.46 -0.78
N GLY A 314 33.39 -13.00 -0.06
CA GLY A 314 32.40 -12.07 -0.55
C GLY A 314 31.42 -12.65 -1.57
N LYS A 315 31.27 -13.98 -1.66
CA LYS A 315 30.33 -14.67 -2.55
C LYS A 315 29.45 -15.63 -1.77
N ILE A 316 28.18 -15.69 -2.16
CA ILE A 316 27.23 -16.71 -1.70
C ILE A 316 26.84 -17.62 -2.84
N SER A 317 26.80 -18.93 -2.58
CA SER A 317 26.42 -19.93 -3.57
C SER A 317 25.41 -20.91 -3.01
N GLY A 318 24.62 -21.50 -3.90
CA GLY A 318 23.60 -22.48 -3.56
C GLY A 318 22.54 -22.64 -4.62
N THR A 319 21.45 -23.30 -4.25
CA THR A 319 20.28 -23.50 -5.10
C THR A 319 19.04 -23.03 -4.34
N ILE A 320 18.22 -22.22 -5.00
CA ILE A 320 16.87 -21.88 -4.51
C ILE A 320 15.84 -22.61 -5.36
N GLU A 321 14.87 -23.23 -4.69
CA GLU A 321 13.77 -23.95 -5.34
C GLU A 321 12.89 -23.01 -6.16
N ASN A 322 12.14 -23.59 -7.08
CA ASN A 322 11.16 -22.87 -7.92
C ASN A 322 9.94 -22.41 -7.12
N LYS A 323 9.14 -21.58 -7.81
CA LYS A 323 7.81 -21.16 -7.40
C LYS A 323 6.88 -22.35 -7.17
#